data_b4c415685eecef3a676f8169859d4b29
#
_entry.id   b4c415685eecef3a676f8169859d4b29
#
_cell.length_a   1.000
_cell.length_b   1.000
_cell.length_c   1.000
_cell.angle_alpha   90.00
_cell.angle_beta   90.00
_cell.angle_gamma   90.00
#
_symmetry.space_group_name_H-M   'P 1'
#
loop_
_entity.id
_entity.type
_entity.pdbx_description
1 polymer ?
#
loop_
_entity_poly.entity_id
_entity_poly.type
_entity_poly.pdbx_seq_one_letter_code
_entity_poly.pdbx_strand_id
1 'polypeptide(L)'
;MLIANRGEIAVRIARTCREMGIDSVAVYSDADADSLHVAFADRAERIGRPPAAESYLDIGAVLAAAARSGADAIHPGYGFLSENAEFAAAVEAAGLTFVGPPPATIAALGDKLAARRAARAAGVPIVPGLTVPLDGPQGDLDGIGFPLMLKAAAGGGGRGMRRVNTAGELAGALAAARREAVAAFGVSAVYAERLIAPARHVEVQLLGDRRGSLACLGERDCSVQRRNQKLVEETPSPAVTPDIRAALFESARRVAGAVAFWSAATVEFLLDADGRHHFLEMNTRLQVEHGVTELVTGLDLVAWQLRVAMGERLPRGVVDAEPNGHAIEVRLYAEDPWNDFAPVAGRVKAWRMAGGPGVRVDAGVSADTDVRPDYDPLLAKLMVHAGDRAGAIARLRRVLDETVVGGVQTDAGFFRWLVDEPGFAAGDYDTNLIAERWSAPPPSTQEMALAARAASYLRDVGPAASARRPPGGASGQSAWGIAARRGALR
;
A
#
# COMPACT_ATOMS: atom_id res chain seq x y z
N MET A 1 20.93 1.88 -7.58
CA MET A 1 19.81 1.86 -6.58
C MET A 1 19.39 0.42 -6.33
N LEU A 2 19.49 -0.08 -5.09
CA LEU A 2 18.92 -1.37 -4.71
C LEU A 2 17.47 -1.18 -4.25
N ILE A 3 16.55 -2.03 -4.71
CA ILE A 3 15.13 -2.00 -4.35
C ILE A 3 14.88 -3.14 -3.37
N ALA A 4 14.79 -2.81 -2.07
CA ALA A 4 14.61 -3.79 -0.99
C ALA A 4 13.13 -4.19 -0.86
N ASN A 5 12.53 -4.61 -1.96
CA ASN A 5 11.13 -5.01 -2.06
C ASN A 5 10.90 -5.95 -3.25
N ARG A 6 9.64 -6.39 -3.45
CA ARG A 6 9.18 -7.29 -4.50
C ARG A 6 7.88 -6.84 -5.15
N GLY A 7 7.44 -7.57 -6.16
CA GLY A 7 6.12 -7.39 -6.75
C GLY A 7 5.97 -6.06 -7.48
N GLU A 8 4.75 -5.51 -7.45
CA GLU A 8 4.41 -4.32 -8.23
C GLU A 8 5.22 -3.08 -7.83
N ILE A 9 5.49 -2.91 -6.52
CA ILE A 9 6.23 -1.74 -6.04
C ILE A 9 7.70 -1.76 -6.49
N ALA A 10 8.32 -2.94 -6.57
CA ALA A 10 9.68 -3.04 -7.08
C ALA A 10 9.72 -2.69 -8.59
N VAL A 11 8.74 -3.14 -9.37
CA VAL A 11 8.58 -2.73 -10.78
C VAL A 11 8.34 -1.22 -10.89
N ARG A 12 7.47 -0.66 -10.02
CA ARG A 12 7.15 0.77 -9.97
C ARG A 12 8.39 1.64 -9.73
N ILE A 13 9.19 1.28 -8.74
CA ILE A 13 10.44 1.98 -8.42
C ILE A 13 11.45 1.85 -9.56
N ALA A 14 11.62 0.65 -10.12
CA ALA A 14 12.54 0.41 -11.22
C ALA A 14 12.18 1.21 -12.50
N ARG A 15 10.88 1.47 -12.74
CA ARG A 15 10.43 2.37 -13.83
C ARG A 15 10.95 3.78 -13.63
N THR A 16 10.75 4.36 -12.44
CA THR A 16 11.25 5.70 -12.12
C THR A 16 12.77 5.75 -12.17
N CYS A 17 13.47 4.74 -11.63
CA CYS A 17 14.94 4.68 -11.75
C CYS A 17 15.38 4.75 -13.21
N ARG A 18 14.74 3.96 -14.10
CA ARG A 18 15.05 3.96 -15.54
C ARG A 18 14.81 5.33 -16.19
N GLU A 19 13.70 6.00 -15.88
CA GLU A 19 13.37 7.34 -16.40
C GLU A 19 14.35 8.41 -15.89
N MET A 20 14.91 8.23 -14.71
CA MET A 20 15.92 9.10 -14.12
C MET A 20 17.38 8.74 -14.51
N GLY A 21 17.57 7.68 -15.29
CA GLY A 21 18.90 7.21 -15.68
C GLY A 21 19.69 6.54 -14.53
N ILE A 22 18.99 6.00 -13.54
CA ILE A 22 19.55 5.31 -12.37
C ILE A 22 19.45 3.81 -12.59
N ASP A 23 20.58 3.08 -12.53
CA ASP A 23 20.59 1.62 -12.58
C ASP A 23 19.86 1.03 -11.38
N SER A 24 18.99 0.06 -11.65
CA SER A 24 18.18 -0.64 -10.64
C SER A 24 18.71 -2.04 -10.35
N VAL A 25 18.71 -2.41 -9.08
CA VAL A 25 19.04 -3.77 -8.61
C VAL A 25 17.84 -4.31 -7.84
N ALA A 26 17.19 -5.34 -8.37
CA ALA A 26 16.16 -6.05 -7.64
C ALA A 26 16.79 -7.02 -6.63
N VAL A 27 16.14 -7.22 -5.49
CA VAL A 27 16.43 -8.37 -4.62
C VAL A 27 15.34 -9.43 -4.79
N TYR A 28 15.70 -10.72 -4.60
CA TYR A 28 14.72 -11.79 -4.70
C TYR A 28 15.05 -12.98 -3.79
N SER A 29 13.99 -13.59 -3.24
CA SER A 29 14.07 -14.91 -2.62
C SER A 29 13.98 -16.02 -3.68
N ASP A 30 14.25 -17.25 -3.31
CA ASP A 30 14.12 -18.41 -4.22
C ASP A 30 12.70 -18.54 -4.82
N ALA A 31 11.67 -18.08 -4.11
CA ALA A 31 10.30 -18.08 -4.61
C ALA A 31 10.06 -17.07 -5.73
N ASP A 32 10.84 -16.00 -5.78
CA ASP A 32 10.67 -14.89 -6.72
C ASP A 32 11.70 -14.88 -7.86
N ALA A 33 12.50 -15.93 -8.02
CA ALA A 33 13.58 -15.96 -9.02
C ALA A 33 13.11 -15.63 -10.44
N ASP A 34 11.90 -16.03 -10.81
CA ASP A 34 11.28 -15.78 -12.12
C ASP A 34 10.24 -14.65 -12.10
N SER A 35 10.16 -13.87 -11.00
CA SER A 35 9.18 -12.80 -10.84
C SER A 35 9.44 -11.62 -11.76
N LEU A 36 8.37 -10.89 -12.10
CA LEU A 36 8.40 -9.77 -13.02
C LEU A 36 9.43 -8.69 -12.62
N HIS A 37 9.53 -8.35 -11.33
CA HIS A 37 10.47 -7.33 -10.86
C HIS A 37 11.94 -7.73 -11.06
N VAL A 38 12.27 -9.02 -10.98
CA VAL A 38 13.61 -9.54 -11.26
C VAL A 38 13.95 -9.42 -12.74
N ALA A 39 12.97 -9.72 -13.61
CA ALA A 39 13.15 -9.57 -15.05
C ALA A 39 13.19 -8.09 -15.51
N PHE A 40 12.59 -7.18 -14.73
CA PHE A 40 12.44 -5.77 -15.08
C PHE A 40 13.65 -4.91 -14.68
N ALA A 41 14.29 -5.21 -13.56
CA ALA A 41 15.47 -4.49 -13.07
C ALA A 41 16.70 -4.73 -13.96
N ASP A 42 17.67 -3.82 -13.91
CA ASP A 42 18.90 -3.93 -14.70
C ASP A 42 19.79 -5.07 -14.19
N ARG A 43 19.77 -5.32 -12.87
CA ARG A 43 20.46 -6.43 -12.18
C ARG A 43 19.57 -7.00 -11.09
N ALA A 44 19.89 -8.21 -10.62
CA ALA A 44 19.17 -8.85 -9.52
C ALA A 44 20.11 -9.63 -8.61
N GLU A 45 19.84 -9.59 -7.30
CA GLU A 45 20.59 -10.22 -6.24
C GLU A 45 19.71 -11.17 -5.43
N ARG A 46 20.14 -12.42 -5.30
CA ARG A 46 19.47 -13.38 -4.42
C ARG A 46 19.74 -13.04 -2.95
N ILE A 47 18.66 -13.00 -2.12
CA ILE A 47 18.76 -12.65 -0.70
C ILE A 47 18.37 -13.80 0.25
N GLY A 48 17.88 -14.94 -0.24
CA GLY A 48 17.62 -16.08 0.65
C GLY A 48 16.50 -16.99 0.22
N ARG A 49 16.02 -17.79 1.17
CA ARG A 49 14.93 -18.76 1.01
C ARG A 49 13.56 -18.07 1.01
N PRO A 50 12.46 -18.78 0.61
CA PRO A 50 11.13 -18.19 0.49
C PRO A 50 10.59 -17.48 1.74
N PRO A 51 10.74 -17.98 3.01
CA PRO A 51 10.21 -17.27 4.17
C PRO A 51 10.77 -15.85 4.24
N ALA A 52 9.88 -14.87 4.43
CA ALA A 52 10.28 -13.45 4.48
C ALA A 52 11.36 -13.18 5.53
N ALA A 53 11.31 -13.86 6.68
CA ALA A 53 12.31 -13.77 7.74
C ALA A 53 13.71 -14.26 7.30
N GLU A 54 13.78 -15.09 6.27
CA GLU A 54 15.04 -15.63 5.71
C GLU A 54 15.46 -14.91 4.41
N SER A 55 14.80 -13.79 4.07
CA SER A 55 15.01 -13.04 2.82
C SER A 55 14.68 -11.55 2.98
N TYR A 56 13.47 -11.11 2.66
CA TYR A 56 13.06 -9.70 2.62
C TYR A 56 13.06 -8.99 3.98
N LEU A 57 13.04 -9.72 5.08
CA LEU A 57 13.16 -9.20 6.45
C LEU A 57 14.56 -9.41 7.05
N ASP A 58 15.49 -10.01 6.33
CA ASP A 58 16.87 -10.18 6.75
C ASP A 58 17.72 -8.96 6.35
N ILE A 59 17.97 -8.09 7.32
CA ILE A 59 18.76 -6.86 7.14
C ILE A 59 20.16 -7.19 6.60
N GLY A 60 20.80 -8.25 7.13
CA GLY A 60 22.14 -8.67 6.72
C GLY A 60 22.18 -9.13 5.27
N ALA A 61 21.18 -9.91 4.84
CA ALA A 61 21.08 -10.39 3.46
C ALA A 61 20.88 -9.24 2.46
N VAL A 62 20.03 -8.25 2.81
CA VAL A 62 19.78 -7.06 1.97
C VAL A 62 21.05 -6.21 1.87
N LEU A 63 21.75 -5.92 2.98
CA LEU A 63 23.00 -5.15 2.96
C LEU A 63 24.11 -5.87 2.20
N ALA A 64 24.23 -7.20 2.35
CA ALA A 64 25.18 -7.98 1.59
C ALA A 64 24.89 -7.95 0.08
N ALA A 65 23.60 -7.95 -0.32
CA ALA A 65 23.21 -7.76 -1.72
C ALA A 65 23.58 -6.37 -2.24
N ALA A 66 23.40 -5.32 -1.41
CA ALA A 66 23.82 -3.97 -1.77
C ALA A 66 25.33 -3.87 -1.98
N ALA A 67 26.12 -4.47 -1.10
CA ALA A 67 27.59 -4.52 -1.24
C ALA A 67 28.02 -5.27 -2.49
N ARG A 68 27.45 -6.47 -2.78
CA ARG A 68 27.78 -7.25 -3.98
C ARG A 68 27.43 -6.53 -5.29
N SER A 69 26.31 -5.83 -5.28
CA SER A 69 25.85 -5.09 -6.47
C SER A 69 26.53 -3.74 -6.65
N GLY A 70 27.25 -3.24 -5.63
CA GLY A 70 27.82 -1.89 -5.63
C GLY A 70 26.74 -0.81 -5.66
N ALA A 71 25.62 -1.01 -4.98
CA ALA A 71 24.57 -0.02 -4.91
C ALA A 71 24.97 1.16 -4.00
N ASP A 72 24.59 2.37 -4.38
CA ASP A 72 24.86 3.60 -3.60
C ASP A 72 23.70 3.96 -2.65
N ALA A 73 22.53 3.43 -2.93
CA ALA A 73 21.32 3.75 -2.19
C ALA A 73 20.35 2.56 -2.17
N ILE A 74 19.46 2.54 -1.15
CA ILE A 74 18.42 1.53 -0.98
C ILE A 74 17.05 2.20 -0.89
N HIS A 75 16.11 1.77 -1.75
CA HIS A 75 14.71 2.14 -1.64
C HIS A 75 13.92 0.97 -1.03
N PRO A 76 13.28 1.15 0.13
CA PRO A 76 12.59 0.05 0.82
C PRO A 76 11.18 -0.24 0.26
N GLY A 77 10.62 0.65 -0.57
CA GLY A 77 9.23 0.56 -1.00
C GLY A 77 8.25 0.74 0.16
N TYR A 78 7.32 -0.20 0.31
CA TYR A 78 6.40 -0.31 1.44
C TYR A 78 6.35 -1.77 1.98
N GLY A 79 5.89 -1.96 3.22
CA GLY A 79 5.95 -3.27 3.88
C GLY A 79 7.38 -3.71 4.20
N PHE A 80 7.58 -4.96 4.55
CA PHE A 80 8.88 -5.54 4.94
C PHE A 80 9.69 -4.62 5.87
N LEU A 81 10.85 -4.13 5.42
CA LEU A 81 11.76 -3.30 6.20
C LEU A 81 11.54 -1.79 6.05
N SER A 82 10.49 -1.34 5.32
CA SER A 82 10.29 0.08 5.01
C SER A 82 10.05 0.99 6.22
N GLU A 83 9.54 0.43 7.32
CA GLU A 83 9.32 1.13 8.60
C GLU A 83 10.20 0.57 9.72
N ASN A 84 11.31 -0.08 9.36
CA ASN A 84 12.26 -0.61 10.32
C ASN A 84 13.41 0.39 10.56
N ALA A 85 13.44 1.01 11.75
CA ALA A 85 14.44 2.01 12.09
C ALA A 85 15.86 1.43 12.18
N GLU A 86 16.01 0.16 12.61
CA GLU A 86 17.29 -0.53 12.66
C GLU A 86 17.84 -0.75 11.25
N PHE A 87 16.99 -1.14 10.31
CA PHE A 87 17.38 -1.27 8.90
C PHE A 87 17.84 0.06 8.31
N ALA A 88 17.06 1.12 8.51
CA ALA A 88 17.43 2.45 8.02
C ALA A 88 18.78 2.92 8.60
N ALA A 89 19.00 2.73 9.90
CA ALA A 89 20.27 3.04 10.56
C ALA A 89 21.44 2.18 10.04
N ALA A 90 21.21 0.88 9.80
CA ALA A 90 22.21 -0.03 9.25
C ALA A 90 22.61 0.33 7.82
N VAL A 91 21.66 0.78 6.99
CA VAL A 91 21.93 1.30 5.64
C VAL A 91 22.84 2.53 5.70
N GLU A 92 22.51 3.51 6.57
CA GLU A 92 23.33 4.72 6.73
C GLU A 92 24.72 4.40 7.29
N ALA A 93 24.81 3.49 8.28
CA ALA A 93 26.09 3.03 8.85
C ALA A 93 26.97 2.31 7.81
N ALA A 94 26.38 1.66 6.81
CA ALA A 94 27.11 1.07 5.69
C ALA A 94 27.57 2.11 4.63
N GLY A 95 27.32 3.41 4.85
CA GLY A 95 27.67 4.48 3.93
C GLY A 95 26.73 4.59 2.73
N LEU A 96 25.56 3.97 2.80
CA LEU A 96 24.54 3.98 1.74
C LEU A 96 23.45 5.01 2.04
N THR A 97 22.79 5.52 1.00
CA THR A 97 21.64 6.41 1.15
C THR A 97 20.36 5.58 1.38
N PHE A 98 19.70 5.77 2.51
CA PHE A 98 18.34 5.26 2.72
C PHE A 98 17.32 6.20 2.06
N VAL A 99 16.50 5.69 1.15
CA VAL A 99 15.44 6.47 0.49
C VAL A 99 14.18 6.42 1.33
N GLY A 100 14.14 7.29 2.32
CA GLY A 100 13.09 7.35 3.33
C GLY A 100 13.36 8.43 4.37
N PRO A 101 12.52 8.53 5.41
CA PRO A 101 12.75 9.40 6.55
C PRO A 101 13.95 8.95 7.40
N PRO A 102 14.46 9.81 8.30
CA PRO A 102 15.53 9.43 9.21
C PRO A 102 15.17 8.24 10.12
N PRO A 103 16.13 7.41 10.50
CA PRO A 103 15.90 6.30 11.44
C PRO A 103 15.21 6.72 12.74
N ALA A 104 15.60 7.89 13.29
CA ALA A 104 14.99 8.44 14.50
C ALA A 104 13.49 8.78 14.32
N THR A 105 13.09 9.27 13.15
CA THR A 105 11.69 9.57 12.83
C THR A 105 10.88 8.28 12.68
N ILE A 106 11.45 7.28 12.02
CA ILE A 106 10.82 5.95 11.90
C ILE A 106 10.61 5.35 13.29
N ALA A 107 11.61 5.40 14.16
CA ALA A 107 11.51 4.89 15.53
C ALA A 107 10.46 5.65 16.36
N ALA A 108 10.43 6.98 16.26
CA ALA A 108 9.50 7.83 17.04
C ALA A 108 8.04 7.61 16.66
N LEU A 109 7.75 7.32 15.39
CA LEU A 109 6.40 7.18 14.86
C LEU A 109 5.96 5.71 14.70
N GLY A 110 6.89 4.76 14.72
CA GLY A 110 6.61 3.32 14.66
C GLY A 110 5.96 2.77 15.92
N ASP A 111 6.14 3.41 17.08
CA ASP A 111 5.40 3.10 18.30
C ASP A 111 4.09 3.90 18.34
N LYS A 112 2.96 3.19 18.26
CA LYS A 112 1.63 3.82 18.20
C LYS A 112 1.32 4.70 19.41
N LEU A 113 1.75 4.32 20.59
CA LEU A 113 1.53 5.12 21.81
C LEU A 113 2.43 6.36 21.84
N ALA A 114 3.68 6.25 21.35
CA ALA A 114 4.56 7.40 21.18
C ALA A 114 4.00 8.38 20.11
N ALA A 115 3.58 7.87 18.97
CA ALA A 115 2.94 8.67 17.92
C ALA A 115 1.68 9.41 18.42
N ARG A 116 0.82 8.73 19.19
CA ARG A 116 -0.36 9.35 19.82
C ARG A 116 0.01 10.44 20.81
N ARG A 117 1.05 10.21 21.66
CA ARG A 117 1.53 11.24 22.58
C ARG A 117 2.08 12.46 21.83
N ALA A 118 2.85 12.24 20.76
CA ALA A 118 3.39 13.30 19.92
C ALA A 118 2.27 14.11 19.24
N ALA A 119 1.28 13.44 18.64
CA ALA A 119 0.12 14.09 18.02
C ALA A 119 -0.68 14.92 19.05
N ARG A 120 -0.95 14.36 20.23
CA ARG A 120 -1.64 15.08 21.31
C ARG A 120 -0.85 16.30 21.79
N ALA A 121 0.46 16.17 21.96
CA ALA A 121 1.34 17.27 22.34
C ALA A 121 1.39 18.39 21.28
N ALA A 122 1.26 18.01 19.99
CA ALA A 122 1.16 18.94 18.87
C ALA A 122 -0.26 19.56 18.73
N GLY A 123 -1.20 19.26 19.65
CA GLY A 123 -2.57 19.79 19.62
C GLY A 123 -3.44 19.16 18.52
N VAL A 124 -3.09 17.98 18.04
CA VAL A 124 -3.88 17.24 17.05
C VAL A 124 -4.91 16.37 17.76
N PRO A 125 -6.19 16.40 17.35
CA PRO A 125 -7.21 15.54 17.91
C PRO A 125 -6.83 14.06 17.72
N ILE A 126 -6.86 13.29 18.81
CA ILE A 126 -6.62 11.84 18.79
C ILE A 126 -7.92 11.10 19.10
N VAL A 127 -8.06 9.85 18.68
CA VAL A 127 -9.15 8.99 19.14
C VAL A 127 -9.12 8.94 20.68
N PRO A 128 -10.21 9.20 21.40
CA PRO A 128 -10.22 9.07 22.87
C PRO A 128 -9.76 7.68 23.30
N GLY A 129 -8.75 7.60 24.15
CA GLY A 129 -8.14 6.32 24.50
C GLY A 129 -6.90 6.46 25.36
N LEU A 130 -6.32 5.32 25.72
CA LEU A 130 -5.11 5.27 26.52
C LEU A 130 -3.89 5.74 25.73
N THR A 131 -2.96 6.34 26.45
CA THR A 131 -1.62 6.69 25.95
C THR A 131 -0.52 5.85 26.58
N VAL A 132 -0.93 4.84 27.34
CA VAL A 132 -0.11 3.82 27.98
C VAL A 132 -0.72 2.44 27.74
N PRO A 133 0.04 1.36 27.85
CA PRO A 133 -0.51 0.00 27.78
C PRO A 133 -1.57 -0.24 28.86
N LEU A 134 -2.57 -1.04 28.53
CA LEU A 134 -3.58 -1.49 29.49
C LEU A 134 -3.01 -2.65 30.33
N ASP A 135 -2.85 -2.46 31.63
CA ASP A 135 -2.21 -3.45 32.51
C ASP A 135 -3.11 -4.66 32.82
N GLY A 136 -4.42 -4.48 32.79
CA GLY A 136 -5.38 -5.55 33.06
C GLY A 136 -6.81 -5.16 32.69
N PRO A 137 -7.78 -6.09 32.88
CA PRO A 137 -9.18 -5.80 32.55
C PRO A 137 -9.83 -4.76 33.49
N GLN A 138 -9.17 -4.43 34.60
CA GLN A 138 -9.59 -3.40 35.55
C GLN A 138 -8.81 -2.09 35.39
N GLY A 139 -8.02 -1.95 34.30
CA GLY A 139 -7.34 -0.71 33.98
C GLY A 139 -8.33 0.45 33.85
N ASP A 140 -7.86 1.66 34.11
CA ASP A 140 -8.67 2.88 34.02
C ASP A 140 -9.13 3.09 32.57
N LEU A 141 -10.42 2.81 32.34
CA LEU A 141 -11.11 3.04 31.06
C LEU A 141 -12.09 4.24 31.19
N ASP A 142 -11.98 5.01 32.28
CA ASP A 142 -12.81 6.20 32.48
C ASP A 142 -12.63 7.19 31.31
N GLY A 143 -13.76 7.63 30.79
CA GLY A 143 -13.79 8.51 29.62
C GLY A 143 -13.66 7.82 28.24
N ILE A 144 -13.29 6.53 28.16
CA ILE A 144 -13.29 5.80 26.88
C ILE A 144 -14.70 5.25 26.60
N GLY A 145 -15.26 4.49 27.55
CA GLY A 145 -16.56 3.83 27.40
C GLY A 145 -16.56 2.66 26.42
N PHE A 146 -17.74 2.02 26.27
CA PHE A 146 -17.97 0.93 25.30
C PHE A 146 -18.92 1.39 24.20
N PRO A 147 -18.80 0.88 22.97
CA PRO A 147 -17.79 -0.09 22.51
C PRO A 147 -16.39 0.53 22.40
N LEU A 148 -15.36 -0.30 22.61
CA LEU A 148 -13.96 0.11 22.46
C LEU A 148 -13.19 -0.82 21.52
N MET A 149 -12.02 -0.37 21.09
CA MET A 149 -11.07 -1.12 20.27
C MET A 149 -9.80 -1.36 21.08
N LEU A 150 -9.41 -2.62 21.26
CA LEU A 150 -8.07 -2.99 21.74
C LEU A 150 -7.11 -3.01 20.55
N LYS A 151 -5.92 -2.48 20.74
CA LYS A 151 -4.88 -2.41 19.70
C LYS A 151 -3.52 -2.79 20.28
N ALA A 152 -2.72 -3.55 19.52
CA ALA A 152 -1.31 -3.75 19.86
C ALA A 152 -0.56 -2.41 19.79
N ALA A 153 0.33 -2.16 20.73
CA ALA A 153 1.14 -0.94 20.76
C ALA A 153 2.20 -0.90 19.65
N ALA A 154 2.68 -2.08 19.22
CA ALA A 154 3.62 -2.25 18.12
C ALA A 154 2.92 -2.85 16.88
N GLY A 155 3.50 -2.59 15.70
CA GLY A 155 3.04 -3.14 14.41
C GLY A 155 1.94 -2.32 13.73
N GLY A 156 1.56 -2.74 12.51
CA GLY A 156 0.62 -2.06 11.62
C GLY A 156 -0.33 -3.04 10.91
N GLY A 157 -1.10 -2.54 9.93
CA GLY A 157 -1.96 -3.36 9.09
C GLY A 157 -3.16 -3.98 9.79
N GLY A 158 -3.63 -3.40 10.90
CA GLY A 158 -4.84 -3.88 11.61
C GLY A 158 -4.69 -5.18 12.39
N ARG A 159 -3.50 -5.80 12.43
CA ARG A 159 -3.23 -7.01 13.22
C ARG A 159 -3.24 -6.71 14.72
N GLY A 160 -3.82 -7.62 15.52
CA GLY A 160 -3.95 -7.43 16.97
C GLY A 160 -5.00 -6.40 17.36
N MET A 161 -5.91 -6.03 16.46
CA MET A 161 -7.07 -5.19 16.74
C MET A 161 -8.29 -6.03 17.11
N ARG A 162 -8.99 -5.64 18.18
CA ARG A 162 -10.16 -6.39 18.67
C ARG A 162 -11.23 -5.46 19.23
N ARG A 163 -12.43 -5.54 18.65
CA ARG A 163 -13.61 -4.83 19.16
C ARG A 163 -14.10 -5.48 20.46
N VAL A 164 -14.48 -4.66 21.42
CA VAL A 164 -15.06 -5.06 22.70
C VAL A 164 -16.33 -4.23 22.90
N ASN A 165 -17.48 -4.90 22.97
CA ASN A 165 -18.76 -4.21 23.04
C ASN A 165 -19.21 -3.96 24.49
N THR A 166 -18.78 -4.80 25.42
CA THR A 166 -19.20 -4.73 26.85
C THR A 166 -18.02 -4.98 27.77
N ALA A 167 -18.13 -4.52 29.01
CA ALA A 167 -17.12 -4.76 30.05
C ALA A 167 -16.89 -6.27 30.31
N GLY A 168 -17.93 -7.10 30.17
CA GLY A 168 -17.82 -8.54 30.37
C GLY A 168 -16.92 -9.26 29.35
N GLU A 169 -16.78 -8.70 28.15
CA GLU A 169 -15.94 -9.26 27.09
C GLU A 169 -14.46 -8.89 27.25
N LEU A 170 -14.16 -7.83 28.03
CA LEU A 170 -12.84 -7.17 28.04
C LEU A 170 -11.70 -8.12 28.42
N ALA A 171 -11.87 -8.92 29.48
CA ALA A 171 -10.84 -9.82 29.97
C ALA A 171 -10.40 -10.85 28.90
N GLY A 172 -11.39 -11.50 28.29
CA GLY A 172 -11.15 -12.48 27.21
C GLY A 172 -10.53 -11.86 25.97
N ALA A 173 -11.06 -10.69 25.55
CA ALA A 173 -10.56 -9.95 24.40
C ALA A 173 -9.12 -9.46 24.61
N LEU A 174 -8.79 -8.95 25.79
CA LEU A 174 -7.43 -8.49 26.14
C LEU A 174 -6.42 -9.64 26.13
N ALA A 175 -6.77 -10.78 26.73
CA ALA A 175 -5.92 -11.97 26.70
C ALA A 175 -5.67 -12.47 25.28
N ALA A 176 -6.66 -12.45 24.42
CA ALA A 176 -6.52 -12.83 23.01
C ALA A 176 -5.67 -11.81 22.22
N ALA A 177 -5.93 -10.49 22.38
CA ALA A 177 -5.17 -9.45 21.74
C ALA A 177 -3.67 -9.49 22.10
N ARG A 178 -3.34 -9.77 23.36
CA ARG A 178 -1.95 -9.93 23.83
C ARG A 178 -1.26 -11.13 23.18
N ARG A 179 -1.93 -12.29 23.08
CA ARG A 179 -1.36 -13.47 22.40
C ARG A 179 -1.07 -13.17 20.92
N GLU A 180 -2.02 -12.54 20.24
CA GLU A 180 -1.86 -12.14 18.83
C GLU A 180 -0.71 -11.13 18.66
N ALA A 181 -0.61 -10.14 19.55
CA ALA A 181 0.46 -9.13 19.51
C ALA A 181 1.86 -9.76 19.72
N VAL A 182 1.98 -10.71 20.65
CA VAL A 182 3.23 -11.47 20.84
C VAL A 182 3.57 -12.30 19.60
N ALA A 183 2.59 -13.02 19.04
CA ALA A 183 2.82 -13.87 17.88
C ALA A 183 3.20 -13.06 16.62
N ALA A 184 2.59 -11.88 16.44
CA ALA A 184 2.81 -11.05 15.25
C ALA A 184 4.01 -10.09 15.37
N PHE A 185 4.29 -9.57 16.57
CA PHE A 185 5.22 -8.45 16.78
C PHE A 185 6.23 -8.68 17.92
N GLY A 186 6.17 -9.81 18.63
CA GLY A 186 7.03 -10.08 19.79
C GLY A 186 6.72 -9.24 21.04
N VAL A 187 5.68 -8.40 21.04
CA VAL A 187 5.36 -7.44 22.10
C VAL A 187 3.94 -7.69 22.61
N SER A 188 3.76 -7.83 23.94
CA SER A 188 2.45 -8.07 24.55
C SER A 188 1.66 -6.79 24.88
N ALA A 189 2.25 -5.61 24.68
CA ALA A 189 1.63 -4.34 25.02
C ALA A 189 0.39 -4.08 24.16
N VAL A 190 -0.76 -3.89 24.80
CA VAL A 190 -2.07 -3.60 24.20
C VAL A 190 -2.64 -2.36 24.89
N TYR A 191 -3.30 -1.50 24.13
CA TYR A 191 -3.99 -0.33 24.66
C TYR A 191 -5.43 -0.29 24.15
N ALA A 192 -6.27 0.57 24.74
CA ALA A 192 -7.67 0.72 24.39
C ALA A 192 -7.96 2.11 23.83
N GLU A 193 -8.82 2.16 22.82
CA GLU A 193 -9.39 3.39 22.23
C GLU A 193 -10.91 3.25 22.15
N ARG A 194 -11.62 4.38 22.20
CA ARG A 194 -13.05 4.41 21.85
C ARG A 194 -13.23 3.92 20.40
N LEU A 195 -14.23 3.09 20.17
CA LEU A 195 -14.62 2.75 18.81
C LEU A 195 -15.35 3.97 18.19
N ILE A 196 -14.80 4.53 17.13
CA ILE A 196 -15.47 5.52 16.30
C ILE A 196 -16.20 4.78 15.19
N ALA A 197 -17.52 4.77 15.24
CA ALA A 197 -18.37 4.13 14.24
C ALA A 197 -19.77 4.81 14.22
N PRO A 198 -20.31 5.16 13.02
CA PRO A 198 -19.65 5.03 11.72
C PRO A 198 -18.44 5.95 11.57
N ALA A 199 -17.46 5.56 10.78
CA ALA A 199 -16.29 6.39 10.52
C ALA A 199 -15.74 6.18 9.10
N ARG A 200 -15.14 7.24 8.54
CA ARG A 200 -14.31 7.11 7.35
C ARG A 200 -12.84 7.06 7.71
N HIS A 201 -12.10 6.33 6.92
CA HIS A 201 -10.65 6.31 6.98
C HIS A 201 -10.11 7.26 5.92
N VAL A 202 -9.62 8.41 6.34
CA VAL A 202 -9.08 9.45 5.48
C VAL A 202 -7.62 9.68 5.83
N GLU A 203 -6.79 9.90 4.81
CA GLU A 203 -5.35 10.08 5.02
C GLU A 203 -4.82 11.23 4.18
N VAL A 204 -3.78 11.92 4.68
CA VAL A 204 -3.13 13.05 4.01
C VAL A 204 -1.75 12.62 3.52
N GLN A 205 -1.50 12.76 2.21
CA GLN A 205 -0.18 12.52 1.63
C GLN A 205 0.75 13.68 1.96
N LEU A 206 1.87 13.38 2.58
CA LEU A 206 2.96 14.31 2.85
C LEU A 206 4.17 14.02 1.95
N LEU A 207 4.87 15.08 1.58
CA LEU A 207 6.19 15.02 0.98
C LEU A 207 7.04 16.14 1.57
N GLY A 208 8.17 15.78 2.20
CA GLY A 208 9.07 16.73 2.84
C GLY A 208 10.47 16.70 2.25
N ASP A 209 11.18 17.82 2.28
CA ASP A 209 12.61 17.88 1.97
C ASP A 209 13.48 18.02 3.23
N ARG A 210 14.81 17.83 3.06
CA ARG A 210 15.78 17.94 4.18
C ARG A 210 15.99 19.37 4.68
N ARG A 211 15.31 20.36 4.12
CA ARG A 211 15.46 21.79 4.43
C ARG A 211 14.21 22.38 5.04
N GLY A 212 13.22 21.54 5.36
CA GLY A 212 11.99 21.93 6.06
C GLY A 212 10.83 22.35 5.16
N SER A 213 10.94 22.21 3.81
CA SER A 213 9.77 22.36 2.95
C SER A 213 8.89 21.14 3.11
N LEU A 214 7.56 21.34 3.24
CA LEU A 214 6.57 20.28 3.44
C LEU A 214 5.35 20.56 2.57
N ALA A 215 5.03 19.61 1.69
CA ALA A 215 3.82 19.58 0.86
C ALA A 215 2.75 18.67 1.48
N CYS A 216 1.48 19.10 1.43
CA CYS A 216 0.30 18.26 1.62
C CYS A 216 -0.32 18.06 0.24
N LEU A 217 -0.23 16.85 -0.32
CA LEU A 217 -0.55 16.54 -1.71
C LEU A 217 -1.96 15.95 -1.90
N GLY A 218 -2.91 16.41 -1.10
CA GLY A 218 -4.28 15.93 -1.09
C GLY A 218 -4.54 14.87 -0.02
N GLU A 219 -5.83 14.54 0.15
CA GLU A 219 -6.28 13.43 0.98
C GLU A 219 -6.78 12.29 0.11
N ARG A 220 -6.75 11.08 0.68
CA ARG A 220 -7.35 9.87 0.12
C ARG A 220 -8.40 9.31 1.08
N ASP A 221 -9.49 8.79 0.54
CA ASP A 221 -10.47 8.00 1.27
C ASP A 221 -10.14 6.52 1.10
N CYS A 222 -9.91 5.83 2.21
CA CYS A 222 -9.53 4.43 2.28
C CYS A 222 -10.57 3.60 3.05
N SER A 223 -11.82 4.06 3.08
CA SER A 223 -12.86 3.45 3.92
C SER A 223 -13.35 2.10 3.38
N VAL A 224 -13.20 1.83 2.08
CA VAL A 224 -13.56 0.51 1.54
C VAL A 224 -12.47 -0.48 1.89
N GLN A 225 -12.66 -1.15 3.02
CA GLN A 225 -11.67 -2.06 3.60
C GLN A 225 -12.34 -3.28 4.25
N ARG A 226 -11.60 -4.38 4.29
CA ARG A 226 -12.02 -5.60 4.96
C ARG A 226 -11.02 -5.97 6.03
N ARG A 227 -11.48 -6.12 7.29
CA ARG A 227 -10.60 -6.42 8.43
C ARG A 227 -9.38 -5.49 8.51
N ASN A 228 -9.60 -4.19 8.25
CA ASN A 228 -8.60 -3.12 8.17
C ASN A 228 -7.62 -3.23 6.98
N GLN A 229 -7.84 -4.14 6.04
CA GLN A 229 -7.12 -4.17 4.76
C GLN A 229 -7.87 -3.30 3.75
N LYS A 230 -7.24 -2.25 3.27
CA LYS A 230 -7.78 -1.37 2.23
C LYS A 230 -7.92 -2.15 0.93
N LEU A 231 -9.05 -2.00 0.24
CA LEU A 231 -9.34 -2.64 -1.05
C LEU A 231 -9.58 -1.63 -2.16
N VAL A 232 -10.12 -0.45 -1.79
CA VAL A 232 -10.36 0.66 -2.72
C VAL A 232 -9.96 1.95 -2.05
N GLU A 233 -9.27 2.79 -2.81
CA GLU A 233 -8.89 4.14 -2.42
C GLU A 233 -9.32 5.14 -3.47
N GLU A 234 -9.79 6.30 -3.03
CA GLU A 234 -10.13 7.40 -3.94
C GLU A 234 -9.62 8.74 -3.45
N THR A 235 -9.37 9.64 -4.37
CA THR A 235 -8.97 11.02 -4.10
C THR A 235 -9.58 11.98 -5.12
N PRO A 236 -10.12 13.14 -4.68
CA PRO A 236 -10.40 13.54 -3.29
C PRO A 236 -11.47 12.67 -2.62
N SER A 237 -11.49 12.66 -1.27
CA SER A 237 -12.56 11.97 -0.52
C SER A 237 -13.91 12.65 -0.74
N PRO A 238 -14.98 11.88 -1.04
CA PRO A 238 -16.32 12.44 -1.22
C PRO A 238 -16.93 12.99 0.08
N ALA A 239 -16.36 12.67 1.26
CA ALA A 239 -16.82 13.14 2.56
C ALA A 239 -16.07 14.39 3.06
N VAL A 240 -15.00 14.80 2.40
CA VAL A 240 -14.11 15.86 2.86
C VAL A 240 -14.49 17.19 2.19
N THR A 241 -15.07 18.11 2.97
CA THR A 241 -15.30 19.48 2.55
C THR A 241 -14.00 20.29 2.55
N PRO A 242 -13.95 21.49 1.91
CA PRO A 242 -12.78 22.36 1.97
C PRO A 242 -12.31 22.68 3.39
N ASP A 243 -13.23 22.89 4.34
CA ASP A 243 -12.91 23.21 5.74
C ASP A 243 -12.31 21.99 6.45
N ILE A 244 -12.88 20.79 6.25
CA ILE A 244 -12.34 19.55 6.79
C ILE A 244 -10.94 19.29 6.20
N ARG A 245 -10.74 19.51 4.90
CA ARG A 245 -9.43 19.37 4.23
C ARG A 245 -8.39 20.29 4.84
N ALA A 246 -8.74 21.56 5.06
CA ALA A 246 -7.84 22.52 5.69
C ALA A 246 -7.43 22.08 7.10
N ALA A 247 -8.38 21.56 7.89
CA ALA A 247 -8.13 21.07 9.24
C ALA A 247 -7.28 19.79 9.27
N LEU A 248 -7.51 18.86 8.31
CA LEU A 248 -6.70 17.66 8.12
C LEU A 248 -5.25 18.01 7.76
N PHE A 249 -5.06 18.93 6.81
CA PHE A 249 -3.72 19.37 6.38
C PHE A 249 -2.97 20.07 7.51
N GLU A 250 -3.65 20.91 8.28
CA GLU A 250 -3.04 21.56 9.44
C GLU A 250 -2.62 20.53 10.50
N SER A 251 -3.48 19.56 10.79
CA SER A 251 -3.15 18.47 11.71
C SER A 251 -1.99 17.63 11.22
N ALA A 252 -1.95 17.30 9.93
CA ALA A 252 -0.86 16.55 9.32
C ALA A 252 0.47 17.31 9.38
N ARG A 253 0.47 18.64 9.13
CA ARG A 253 1.65 19.49 9.28
C ARG A 253 2.16 19.54 10.72
N ARG A 254 1.26 19.61 11.70
CA ARG A 254 1.64 19.61 13.12
C ARG A 254 2.30 18.29 13.54
N VAL A 255 1.75 17.16 13.10
CA VAL A 255 2.35 15.85 13.40
C VAL A 255 3.73 15.74 12.76
N ALA A 256 3.88 16.10 11.48
CA ALA A 256 5.17 16.09 10.79
C ALA A 256 6.18 17.06 11.40
N GLY A 257 5.72 18.24 11.84
CA GLY A 257 6.55 19.25 12.50
C GLY A 257 7.04 18.88 13.90
N ALA A 258 6.41 17.90 14.54
CA ALA A 258 6.85 17.37 15.83
C ALA A 258 8.09 16.46 15.73
N VAL A 259 8.49 16.07 14.51
CA VAL A 259 9.64 15.20 14.21
C VAL A 259 10.46 15.79 13.06
N ALA A 260 11.74 15.41 12.97
CA ALA A 260 12.57 15.78 11.82
C ALA A 260 12.17 14.91 10.63
N PHE A 261 11.25 15.41 9.78
CA PHE A 261 10.65 14.64 8.69
C PHE A 261 11.11 15.11 7.32
N TRP A 262 11.43 14.16 6.46
CA TRP A 262 11.57 14.31 5.00
C TRP A 262 11.18 13.01 4.29
N SER A 263 11.15 13.02 2.94
CA SER A 263 10.64 11.95 2.08
C SER A 263 9.11 11.89 2.05
N ALA A 264 8.53 10.79 1.60
CA ALA A 264 7.09 10.58 1.56
C ALA A 264 6.61 9.96 2.88
N ALA A 265 5.47 10.43 3.37
CA ALA A 265 4.73 9.83 4.47
C ALA A 265 3.23 10.09 4.31
N THR A 266 2.45 9.43 5.14
CA THR A 266 1.00 9.60 5.16
C THR A 266 0.53 9.69 6.60
N VAL A 267 -0.31 10.69 6.89
CA VAL A 267 -0.98 10.81 8.20
C VAL A 267 -2.41 10.34 8.05
N GLU A 268 -2.76 9.30 8.79
CA GLU A 268 -4.06 8.66 8.75
C GLU A 268 -4.98 9.20 9.86
N PHE A 269 -6.26 9.38 9.51
CA PHE A 269 -7.30 9.89 10.40
C PHE A 269 -8.57 9.05 10.29
N LEU A 270 -9.32 8.95 11.38
CA LEU A 270 -10.73 8.62 11.35
C LEU A 270 -11.55 9.91 11.29
N LEU A 271 -12.45 10.00 10.33
CA LEU A 271 -13.43 11.07 10.23
C LEU A 271 -14.76 10.52 10.72
N ASP A 272 -15.31 11.10 11.82
CA ASP A 272 -16.58 10.68 12.39
C ASP A 272 -17.79 11.28 11.63
N ALA A 273 -19.00 10.86 12.01
CA ALA A 273 -20.24 11.33 11.38
C ALA A 273 -20.49 12.83 11.52
N ASP A 274 -19.88 13.48 12.52
CA ASP A 274 -19.99 14.93 12.74
C ASP A 274 -18.95 15.72 11.93
N GLY A 275 -18.12 15.04 11.13
CA GLY A 275 -17.02 15.65 10.35
C GLY A 275 -15.79 15.98 11.19
N ARG A 276 -15.66 15.44 12.41
CA ARG A 276 -14.46 15.62 13.25
C ARG A 276 -13.43 14.56 12.88
N HIS A 277 -12.19 14.98 12.68
CA HIS A 277 -11.10 14.06 12.41
C HIS A 277 -10.33 13.70 13.69
N HIS A 278 -9.86 12.46 13.75
CA HIS A 278 -9.10 11.93 14.86
C HIS A 278 -7.86 11.23 14.32
N PHE A 279 -6.68 11.66 14.77
CA PHE A 279 -5.40 11.05 14.37
C PHE A 279 -5.39 9.56 14.71
N LEU A 280 -4.99 8.75 13.74
CA LEU A 280 -4.87 7.30 13.85
C LEU A 280 -3.39 6.89 13.94
N GLU A 281 -2.63 7.18 12.90
CA GLU A 281 -1.21 6.89 12.82
C GLU A 281 -0.51 7.73 11.73
N MET A 282 0.82 7.71 11.70
CA MET A 282 1.60 8.25 10.59
C MET A 282 2.51 7.15 10.04
N ASN A 283 2.33 6.84 8.77
CA ASN A 283 3.16 5.88 8.06
C ASN A 283 4.36 6.61 7.43
N THR A 284 5.56 6.23 7.84
CA THR A 284 6.82 6.90 7.47
C THR A 284 7.43 6.32 6.20
N ARG A 285 6.61 6.05 5.20
CA ARG A 285 6.96 5.41 3.92
C ARG A 285 6.00 5.82 2.82
N LEU A 286 6.33 5.41 1.60
CA LEU A 286 5.37 5.42 0.51
C LEU A 286 4.20 4.45 0.81
N GLN A 287 2.98 4.86 0.48
CA GLN A 287 1.79 4.01 0.62
C GLN A 287 1.54 3.19 -0.65
N VAL A 288 0.80 2.08 -0.52
CA VAL A 288 0.36 1.27 -1.66
C VAL A 288 -0.41 2.14 -2.65
N GLU A 289 -1.32 2.94 -2.12
CA GLU A 289 -2.30 3.80 -2.80
C GLU A 289 -1.74 5.16 -3.26
N HIS A 290 -0.41 5.33 -3.26
CA HIS A 290 0.22 6.58 -3.72
C HIS A 290 -0.15 6.96 -5.15
N GLY A 291 -0.49 5.97 -5.97
CA GLY A 291 -0.76 6.14 -7.39
C GLY A 291 -1.96 7.04 -7.69
N VAL A 292 -3.00 7.06 -6.83
CA VAL A 292 -4.15 7.97 -7.04
C VAL A 292 -3.76 9.42 -6.78
N THR A 293 -2.89 9.69 -5.80
CA THR A 293 -2.35 11.04 -5.57
C THR A 293 -1.50 11.49 -6.76
N GLU A 294 -0.66 10.62 -7.31
CA GLU A 294 0.12 10.91 -8.51
C GLU A 294 -0.76 11.27 -9.71
N LEU A 295 -1.88 10.55 -9.90
CA LEU A 295 -2.81 10.79 -11.00
C LEU A 295 -3.50 12.15 -10.91
N VAL A 296 -3.87 12.61 -9.72
CA VAL A 296 -4.56 13.90 -9.57
C VAL A 296 -3.59 15.08 -9.46
N THR A 297 -2.35 14.87 -9.03
CA THR A 297 -1.36 15.96 -8.89
C THR A 297 -0.41 16.07 -10.08
N GLY A 298 -0.28 15.01 -10.88
CA GLY A 298 0.71 14.92 -11.95
C GLY A 298 2.15 14.76 -11.46
N LEU A 299 2.36 14.46 -10.15
CA LEU A 299 3.68 14.27 -9.56
C LEU A 299 4.05 12.78 -9.54
N ASP A 300 5.32 12.46 -9.75
CA ASP A 300 5.89 11.14 -9.47
C ASP A 300 6.50 11.17 -8.05
N LEU A 301 5.81 10.54 -7.08
CA LEU A 301 6.25 10.53 -5.68
C LEU A 301 7.55 9.75 -5.48
N VAL A 302 7.75 8.67 -6.25
CA VAL A 302 9.01 7.90 -6.20
C VAL A 302 10.16 8.74 -6.73
N ALA A 303 9.98 9.47 -7.83
CA ALA A 303 10.99 10.38 -8.34
C ALA A 303 11.34 11.47 -7.31
N TRP A 304 10.33 12.01 -6.61
CA TRP A 304 10.56 12.98 -5.56
C TRP A 304 11.23 12.39 -4.33
N GLN A 305 10.92 11.16 -3.95
CA GLN A 305 11.68 10.47 -2.89
C GLN A 305 13.17 10.36 -3.26
N LEU A 306 13.49 9.97 -4.49
CA LEU A 306 14.86 9.87 -4.98
C LEU A 306 15.57 11.24 -5.00
N ARG A 307 14.91 12.29 -5.52
CA ARG A 307 15.46 13.66 -5.56
C ARG A 307 15.72 14.22 -4.16
N VAL A 308 14.78 14.04 -3.23
CA VAL A 308 14.95 14.43 -1.82
C VAL A 308 16.10 13.66 -1.17
N ALA A 309 16.22 12.36 -1.45
CA ALA A 309 17.34 11.55 -0.95
C ALA A 309 18.69 12.05 -1.48
N MET A 310 18.75 12.56 -2.73
CA MET A 310 19.91 13.24 -3.33
C MET A 310 20.13 14.67 -2.82
N GLY A 311 19.27 15.19 -1.92
CA GLY A 311 19.40 16.51 -1.30
C GLY A 311 18.72 17.66 -2.04
N GLU A 312 17.88 17.37 -3.05
CA GLU A 312 17.11 18.39 -3.76
C GLU A 312 16.04 19.00 -2.84
N ARG A 313 15.73 20.27 -3.09
CA ARG A 313 14.61 20.98 -2.46
C ARG A 313 13.32 20.75 -3.22
N LEU A 314 12.20 20.75 -2.48
CA LEU A 314 10.90 20.82 -3.12
C LEU A 314 10.67 22.21 -3.71
N PRO A 315 10.44 22.33 -5.02
CA PRO A 315 10.09 23.62 -5.63
C PRO A 315 8.64 23.98 -5.28
N ARG A 316 8.29 25.26 -5.41
CA ARG A 316 6.93 25.74 -5.15
C ARG A 316 5.84 24.97 -5.89
N GLY A 317 6.06 24.64 -7.15
CA GLY A 317 5.09 23.86 -7.93
C GLY A 317 4.80 22.45 -7.39
N VAL A 318 5.67 21.92 -6.52
CA VAL A 318 5.39 20.66 -5.77
C VAL A 318 4.75 20.95 -4.43
N VAL A 319 5.23 21.98 -3.72
CA VAL A 319 4.67 22.34 -2.38
C VAL A 319 3.22 22.79 -2.51
N ASP A 320 2.91 23.54 -3.56
CA ASP A 320 1.60 24.13 -3.84
C ASP A 320 0.79 23.31 -4.86
N ALA A 321 1.15 22.02 -5.10
CA ALA A 321 0.42 21.18 -6.04
C ALA A 321 -0.99 20.89 -5.53
N GLU A 322 -1.97 21.17 -6.37
CA GLU A 322 -3.37 20.92 -6.09
C GLU A 322 -3.91 19.74 -6.89
N PRO A 323 -4.75 18.88 -6.31
CA PRO A 323 -5.43 17.81 -7.01
C PRO A 323 -6.33 18.34 -8.13
N ASN A 324 -6.28 17.70 -9.30
CA ASN A 324 -7.12 17.97 -10.45
C ASN A 324 -7.90 16.71 -10.85
N GLY A 325 -9.22 16.79 -10.92
CA GLY A 325 -10.08 15.67 -11.24
C GLY A 325 -10.29 14.72 -10.06
N HIS A 326 -10.53 13.45 -10.38
CA HIS A 326 -10.80 12.39 -9.40
C HIS A 326 -10.14 11.09 -9.83
N ALA A 327 -9.48 10.40 -8.91
CA ALA A 327 -8.86 9.12 -9.16
C ALA A 327 -9.38 8.05 -8.18
N ILE A 328 -9.51 6.82 -8.68
CA ILE A 328 -9.88 5.64 -7.87
C ILE A 328 -8.89 4.53 -8.17
N GLU A 329 -8.40 3.88 -7.12
CA GLU A 329 -7.60 2.65 -7.17
C GLU A 329 -8.42 1.49 -6.64
N VAL A 330 -8.31 0.32 -7.26
CA VAL A 330 -8.74 -0.96 -6.69
C VAL A 330 -7.54 -1.89 -6.66
N ARG A 331 -7.39 -2.62 -5.55
CA ARG A 331 -6.31 -3.59 -5.35
C ARG A 331 -6.76 -4.96 -5.81
N LEU A 332 -6.30 -5.39 -6.98
CA LEU A 332 -6.62 -6.71 -7.51
C LEU A 332 -5.78 -7.77 -6.81
N TYR A 333 -6.42 -8.50 -5.91
CA TYR A 333 -5.84 -9.61 -5.16
C TYR A 333 -6.22 -10.97 -5.75
N ALA A 334 -5.34 -11.95 -5.59
CA ALA A 334 -5.69 -13.35 -5.79
C ALA A 334 -6.45 -13.88 -4.56
N GLU A 335 -7.72 -13.50 -4.45
CA GLU A 335 -8.61 -13.82 -3.33
C GLU A 335 -9.99 -14.19 -3.85
N ASP A 336 -10.70 -15.03 -3.10
CA ASP A 336 -12.09 -15.42 -3.39
C ASP A 336 -13.06 -14.59 -2.54
N PRO A 337 -13.72 -13.56 -3.12
CA PRO A 337 -14.61 -12.67 -2.37
C PRO A 337 -15.88 -13.38 -1.85
N TRP A 338 -16.27 -14.51 -2.45
CA TRP A 338 -17.43 -15.30 -2.00
C TRP A 338 -17.07 -16.29 -0.88
N ASN A 339 -15.79 -16.54 -0.65
CA ASN A 339 -15.26 -17.36 0.43
C ASN A 339 -14.46 -16.50 1.41
N ASP A 340 -15.10 -15.44 1.91
CA ASP A 340 -14.54 -14.52 2.90
C ASP A 340 -13.15 -13.98 2.50
N PHE A 341 -12.95 -13.68 1.19
CA PHE A 341 -11.71 -13.21 0.61
C PHE A 341 -10.50 -14.10 0.95
N ALA A 342 -10.70 -15.41 0.95
CA ALA A 342 -9.63 -16.35 1.20
C ALA A 342 -8.56 -16.25 0.09
N PRO A 343 -7.26 -16.20 0.43
CA PRO A 343 -6.19 -16.17 -0.57
C PRO A 343 -6.20 -17.43 -1.44
N VAL A 344 -5.96 -17.25 -2.73
CA VAL A 344 -5.93 -18.34 -3.72
C VAL A 344 -4.54 -18.41 -4.37
N ALA A 345 -3.87 -19.54 -4.17
CA ALA A 345 -2.64 -19.85 -4.89
C ALA A 345 -2.95 -20.50 -6.24
N GLY A 346 -2.08 -20.31 -7.22
CA GLY A 346 -2.22 -20.92 -8.54
C GLY A 346 -1.38 -20.22 -9.61
N ARG A 347 -1.52 -20.68 -10.85
CA ARG A 347 -0.78 -20.11 -11.98
C ARG A 347 -1.67 -19.19 -12.81
N VAL A 348 -1.24 -17.96 -13.03
CA VAL A 348 -1.90 -17.00 -13.93
C VAL A 348 -1.74 -17.51 -15.36
N LYS A 349 -2.81 -17.99 -15.98
CA LYS A 349 -2.83 -18.56 -17.35
C LYS A 349 -3.20 -17.53 -18.40
N ALA A 350 -4.03 -16.55 -18.01
CA ALA A 350 -4.39 -15.45 -18.88
C ALA A 350 -4.24 -14.13 -18.09
N TRP A 351 -3.63 -13.14 -18.73
CA TRP A 351 -3.37 -11.83 -18.17
C TRP A 351 -3.58 -10.77 -19.22
N ARG A 352 -4.71 -10.08 -19.15
CA ARG A 352 -5.02 -8.94 -20.00
C ARG A 352 -5.53 -7.81 -19.14
N MET A 353 -4.78 -6.72 -19.11
CA MET A 353 -5.15 -5.51 -18.39
C MET A 353 -5.81 -4.50 -19.33
N ALA A 354 -6.79 -3.79 -18.79
CA ALA A 354 -7.40 -2.66 -19.46
C ALA A 354 -6.37 -1.54 -19.68
N GLY A 355 -6.64 -0.70 -20.68
CA GLY A 355 -5.81 0.46 -21.01
C GLY A 355 -6.65 1.65 -21.47
N GLY A 356 -5.99 2.60 -22.14
CA GLY A 356 -6.64 3.78 -22.70
C GLY A 356 -6.59 5.01 -21.79
N PRO A 357 -7.23 6.13 -22.18
CA PRO A 357 -7.12 7.40 -21.48
C PRO A 357 -7.52 7.32 -20.00
N GLY A 358 -6.66 7.85 -19.11
CA GLY A 358 -6.92 7.89 -17.68
C GLY A 358 -6.95 6.51 -17.02
N VAL A 359 -6.24 5.52 -17.55
CA VAL A 359 -6.06 4.19 -16.96
C VAL A 359 -4.58 3.95 -16.69
N ARG A 360 -4.26 3.55 -15.45
CA ARG A 360 -2.93 3.11 -15.03
C ARG A 360 -3.03 1.76 -14.35
N VAL A 361 -2.08 0.88 -14.66
CA VAL A 361 -1.95 -0.43 -14.02
C VAL A 361 -0.53 -0.59 -13.50
N ASP A 362 -0.40 -0.78 -12.18
CA ASP A 362 0.85 -1.18 -11.56
C ASP A 362 0.73 -2.66 -11.18
N ALA A 363 1.48 -3.53 -11.85
CA ALA A 363 1.39 -4.97 -11.73
C ALA A 363 2.72 -5.60 -11.31
N GLY A 364 2.64 -6.59 -10.42
CA GLY A 364 3.77 -7.42 -10.00
C GLY A 364 3.83 -8.78 -10.69
N VAL A 365 2.84 -9.09 -11.54
CA VAL A 365 2.66 -10.38 -12.22
C VAL A 365 2.40 -10.19 -13.71
N SER A 366 2.56 -11.27 -14.45
CA SER A 366 2.22 -11.40 -15.87
C SER A 366 1.61 -12.76 -16.14
N ALA A 367 1.28 -13.06 -17.40
CA ALA A 367 0.94 -14.42 -17.78
C ALA A 367 2.09 -15.39 -17.41
N ASP A 368 1.72 -16.61 -17.02
CA ASP A 368 2.60 -17.68 -16.55
C ASP A 368 3.27 -17.45 -15.18
N THR A 369 2.93 -16.37 -14.43
CA THR A 369 3.38 -16.18 -13.05
C THR A 369 2.67 -17.16 -12.11
N ASP A 370 3.43 -17.80 -11.21
CA ASP A 370 2.90 -18.60 -10.12
C ASP A 370 2.60 -17.69 -8.90
N VAL A 371 1.33 -17.60 -8.53
CA VAL A 371 0.88 -16.94 -7.30
C VAL A 371 1.06 -17.90 -6.14
N ARG A 372 1.98 -17.56 -5.24
CA ARG A 372 2.40 -18.41 -4.13
C ARG A 372 1.88 -17.87 -2.79
N PRO A 373 1.69 -18.74 -1.79
CA PRO A 373 1.20 -18.34 -0.48
C PRO A 373 2.29 -17.72 0.43
N ASP A 374 3.53 -17.63 -0.06
CA ASP A 374 4.67 -17.16 0.73
C ASP A 374 4.57 -15.66 1.07
N TYR A 375 3.87 -14.88 0.25
CA TYR A 375 3.80 -13.42 0.33
C TYR A 375 2.36 -12.91 0.12
N ASP A 376 2.22 -11.59 0.10
CA ASP A 376 0.95 -10.90 -0.17
C ASP A 376 0.37 -11.31 -1.55
N PRO A 377 -0.95 -11.61 -1.64
CA PRO A 377 -1.59 -12.03 -2.87
C PRO A 377 -1.90 -10.90 -3.85
N LEU A 378 -1.41 -9.68 -3.65
CA LEU A 378 -1.62 -8.54 -4.56
C LEU A 378 -1.02 -8.81 -5.94
N LEU A 379 -1.87 -8.84 -6.96
CA LEU A 379 -1.47 -9.04 -8.35
C LEU A 379 -1.17 -7.72 -9.05
N ALA A 380 -2.06 -6.75 -8.88
CA ALA A 380 -1.96 -5.44 -9.49
C ALA A 380 -2.84 -4.40 -8.78
N LYS A 381 -2.53 -3.12 -9.02
CA LYS A 381 -3.40 -2.00 -8.71
C LYS A 381 -3.98 -1.48 -10.02
N LEU A 382 -5.30 -1.41 -10.11
CA LEU A 382 -5.99 -0.83 -11.24
C LEU A 382 -6.43 0.57 -10.83
N MET A 383 -5.90 1.58 -11.50
CA MET A 383 -6.16 2.98 -11.18
C MET A 383 -6.84 3.67 -12.36
N VAL A 384 -7.79 4.52 -12.05
CA VAL A 384 -8.48 5.35 -13.04
C VAL A 384 -8.45 6.81 -12.60
N HIS A 385 -8.43 7.72 -13.58
CA HIS A 385 -8.51 9.16 -13.38
C HIS A 385 -9.49 9.77 -14.36
N ALA A 386 -10.36 10.68 -13.90
CA ALA A 386 -11.30 11.43 -14.72
C ALA A 386 -11.45 12.88 -14.20
N GLY A 387 -12.19 13.72 -14.92
CA GLY A 387 -12.45 15.11 -14.51
C GLY A 387 -13.31 15.24 -13.26
N ASP A 388 -14.08 14.18 -12.92
CA ASP A 388 -14.93 14.09 -11.74
C ASP A 388 -15.11 12.64 -11.27
N ARG A 389 -15.76 12.46 -10.12
CA ARG A 389 -15.98 11.14 -9.50
C ARG A 389 -16.87 10.24 -10.35
N ALA A 390 -17.93 10.77 -10.94
CA ALA A 390 -18.85 9.99 -11.78
C ALA A 390 -18.12 9.43 -13.01
N GLY A 391 -17.29 10.25 -13.65
CA GLY A 391 -16.41 9.83 -14.74
C GLY A 391 -15.38 8.79 -14.32
N ALA A 392 -14.81 8.91 -13.10
CA ALA A 392 -13.89 7.92 -12.56
C ALA A 392 -14.58 6.57 -12.30
N ILE A 393 -15.79 6.55 -11.71
CA ILE A 393 -16.60 5.34 -11.53
C ILE A 393 -16.95 4.69 -12.87
N ALA A 394 -17.42 5.47 -13.85
CA ALA A 394 -17.73 4.96 -15.18
C ALA A 394 -16.48 4.35 -15.85
N ARG A 395 -15.32 4.97 -15.68
CA ARG A 395 -14.04 4.46 -16.19
C ARG A 395 -13.61 3.19 -15.47
N LEU A 396 -13.78 3.12 -14.15
CA LEU A 396 -13.47 1.92 -13.36
C LEU A 396 -14.34 0.74 -13.81
N ARG A 397 -15.66 0.96 -14.04
CA ARG A 397 -16.55 -0.08 -14.57
C ARG A 397 -16.00 -0.64 -15.89
N ARG A 398 -15.64 0.21 -16.84
CA ARG A 398 -15.04 -0.20 -18.11
C ARG A 398 -13.73 -0.98 -17.90
N VAL A 399 -12.85 -0.51 -17.02
CA VAL A 399 -11.58 -1.17 -16.71
C VAL A 399 -11.80 -2.58 -16.15
N LEU A 400 -12.77 -2.74 -15.25
CA LEU A 400 -13.13 -4.05 -14.69
C LEU A 400 -13.70 -5.00 -15.76
N ASP A 401 -14.48 -4.48 -16.72
CA ASP A 401 -15.03 -5.28 -17.82
C ASP A 401 -13.96 -5.73 -18.84
N GLU A 402 -12.98 -4.87 -19.10
CA GLU A 402 -11.89 -5.16 -20.04
C GLU A 402 -10.76 -6.00 -19.44
N THR A 403 -10.66 -6.04 -18.10
CA THR A 403 -9.62 -6.75 -17.38
C THR A 403 -9.95 -8.25 -17.29
N VAL A 404 -9.01 -9.09 -17.73
CA VAL A 404 -9.14 -10.54 -17.66
C VAL A 404 -7.94 -11.15 -16.95
N VAL A 405 -8.21 -11.87 -15.87
CA VAL A 405 -7.24 -12.73 -15.18
C VAL A 405 -7.81 -14.15 -15.19
N GLY A 406 -7.04 -15.10 -15.68
CA GLY A 406 -7.44 -16.50 -15.72
C GLY A 406 -6.42 -17.39 -15.07
N GLY A 407 -6.87 -18.50 -14.48
CA GLY A 407 -6.02 -19.47 -13.78
C GLY A 407 -5.96 -19.32 -12.28
N VAL A 408 -6.29 -18.14 -11.75
CA VAL A 408 -6.49 -17.87 -10.32
C VAL A 408 -7.79 -17.11 -10.13
N GLN A 409 -8.47 -17.34 -9.01
CA GLN A 409 -9.60 -16.54 -8.58
C GLN A 409 -9.09 -15.18 -8.09
N THR A 410 -9.89 -14.11 -8.38
CA THR A 410 -9.58 -12.75 -7.93
C THR A 410 -10.81 -12.08 -7.33
N ASP A 411 -10.58 -11.02 -6.59
CA ASP A 411 -11.61 -10.17 -6.00
C ASP A 411 -12.29 -9.20 -7.01
N ALA A 412 -11.99 -9.30 -8.29
CA ALA A 412 -12.61 -8.49 -9.36
C ALA A 412 -14.14 -8.55 -9.36
N GLY A 413 -14.73 -9.68 -8.94
CA GLY A 413 -16.18 -9.82 -8.79
C GLY A 413 -16.76 -8.89 -7.73
N PHE A 414 -16.05 -8.67 -6.63
CA PHE A 414 -16.42 -7.70 -5.61
C PHE A 414 -16.39 -6.27 -6.18
N PHE A 415 -15.36 -5.89 -6.91
CA PHE A 415 -15.27 -4.54 -7.48
C PHE A 415 -16.34 -4.26 -8.53
N ARG A 416 -16.75 -5.27 -9.33
CA ARG A 416 -17.88 -5.13 -10.27
C ARG A 416 -19.18 -4.86 -9.53
N TRP A 417 -19.44 -5.52 -8.41
CA TRP A 417 -20.58 -5.24 -7.55
C TRP A 417 -20.48 -3.84 -6.94
N LEU A 418 -19.30 -3.45 -6.46
CA LEU A 418 -19.09 -2.20 -5.74
C LEU A 418 -19.38 -0.97 -6.60
N VAL A 419 -18.97 -0.97 -7.88
CA VAL A 419 -19.21 0.17 -8.78
C VAL A 419 -20.67 0.43 -9.08
N ASP A 420 -21.53 -0.56 -8.82
CA ASP A 420 -22.98 -0.50 -8.97
C ASP A 420 -23.72 -0.38 -7.62
N GLU A 421 -22.99 -0.46 -6.49
CA GLU A 421 -23.58 -0.29 -5.16
C GLU A 421 -23.98 1.18 -4.95
N PRO A 422 -25.27 1.45 -4.62
CA PRO A 422 -25.79 2.82 -4.61
C PRO A 422 -25.08 3.76 -3.62
N GLY A 423 -24.69 3.26 -2.45
CA GLY A 423 -23.99 4.06 -1.45
C GLY A 423 -22.58 4.41 -1.91
N PHE A 424 -21.84 3.47 -2.49
CA PHE A 424 -20.53 3.77 -3.08
C PHE A 424 -20.67 4.78 -4.22
N ALA A 425 -21.62 4.56 -5.13
CA ALA A 425 -21.86 5.48 -6.26
C ALA A 425 -22.19 6.90 -5.77
N ALA A 426 -22.99 7.03 -4.71
CA ALA A 426 -23.35 8.31 -4.09
C ALA A 426 -22.24 8.94 -3.24
N GLY A 427 -21.17 8.20 -2.90
CA GLY A 427 -20.16 8.62 -1.94
C GLY A 427 -20.62 8.50 -0.47
N ASP A 428 -21.69 7.77 -0.22
CA ASP A 428 -22.26 7.52 1.11
C ASP A 428 -21.89 6.10 1.58
N TYR A 429 -20.72 5.97 2.14
CA TYR A 429 -20.18 4.73 2.69
C TYR A 429 -19.21 5.01 3.84
N ASP A 430 -18.89 4.00 4.61
CA ASP A 430 -17.94 4.06 5.72
C ASP A 430 -17.10 2.76 5.80
N THR A 431 -16.31 2.60 6.85
CA THR A 431 -15.45 1.42 7.05
C THR A 431 -16.21 0.11 7.23
N ASN A 432 -17.54 0.14 7.39
CA ASN A 432 -18.38 -1.06 7.54
C ASN A 432 -19.02 -1.52 6.21
N LEU A 433 -18.86 -0.77 5.10
CA LEU A 433 -19.54 -1.01 3.82
C LEU A 433 -19.53 -2.49 3.42
N ILE A 434 -18.37 -3.14 3.45
CA ILE A 434 -18.25 -4.54 3.04
C ILE A 434 -19.00 -5.46 4.01
N ALA A 435 -18.83 -5.25 5.33
CA ALA A 435 -19.45 -6.09 6.34
C ALA A 435 -20.98 -5.99 6.33
N GLU A 436 -21.53 -4.83 5.98
CA GLU A 436 -22.96 -4.56 6.02
C GLU A 436 -23.66 -4.81 4.69
N ARG A 437 -22.97 -4.62 3.56
CA ARG A 437 -23.64 -4.56 2.25
C ARG A 437 -23.17 -5.59 1.24
N TRP A 438 -21.96 -6.19 1.40
CA TRP A 438 -21.50 -7.20 0.46
C TRP A 438 -22.32 -8.48 0.56
N SER A 439 -23.12 -8.77 -0.49
CA SER A 439 -24.04 -9.93 -0.52
C SER A 439 -24.26 -10.48 -1.92
N ALA A 440 -23.40 -10.14 -2.89
CA ALA A 440 -23.55 -10.62 -4.25
C ALA A 440 -23.43 -12.16 -4.31
N PRO A 441 -24.30 -12.85 -5.04
CA PRO A 441 -24.19 -14.29 -5.23
C PRO A 441 -22.92 -14.63 -6.02
N PRO A 442 -22.30 -15.81 -5.79
CA PRO A 442 -21.19 -16.26 -6.60
C PRO A 442 -21.62 -16.43 -8.07
N PRO A 443 -20.69 -16.29 -9.03
CA PRO A 443 -20.98 -16.48 -10.43
C PRO A 443 -21.52 -17.88 -10.70
N SER A 444 -22.51 -17.98 -11.57
CA SER A 444 -23.10 -19.27 -11.96
C SER A 444 -22.04 -20.14 -12.68
N THR A 445 -22.26 -21.46 -12.69
CA THR A 445 -21.41 -22.40 -13.41
C THR A 445 -21.28 -22.03 -14.91
N GLN A 446 -22.34 -21.46 -15.49
CA GLN A 446 -22.35 -21.04 -16.89
C GLN A 446 -21.44 -19.82 -17.11
N GLU A 447 -21.50 -18.81 -16.21
CA GLU A 447 -20.62 -17.64 -16.25
C GLU A 447 -19.16 -18.02 -16.02
N MET A 448 -18.89 -18.93 -15.08
CA MET A 448 -17.53 -19.46 -14.88
C MET A 448 -17.02 -20.22 -16.11
N ALA A 449 -17.86 -21.02 -16.76
CA ALA A 449 -17.49 -21.73 -17.98
C ALA A 449 -17.23 -20.78 -19.15
N LEU A 450 -18.01 -19.70 -19.27
CA LEU A 450 -17.81 -18.65 -20.28
C LEU A 450 -16.49 -17.90 -20.03
N ALA A 451 -16.23 -17.52 -18.79
CA ALA A 451 -14.97 -16.86 -18.39
C ALA A 451 -13.75 -17.75 -18.69
N ALA A 452 -13.83 -19.05 -18.38
CA ALA A 452 -12.78 -20.01 -18.68
C ALA A 452 -12.51 -20.16 -20.19
N ARG A 453 -13.58 -20.17 -21.01
CA ARG A 453 -13.48 -20.17 -22.49
C ARG A 453 -12.85 -18.89 -23.01
N ALA A 454 -13.26 -17.73 -22.52
CA ALA A 454 -12.70 -16.43 -22.90
C ALA A 454 -11.19 -16.36 -22.52
N ALA A 455 -10.82 -16.79 -21.34
CA ALA A 455 -9.42 -16.85 -20.90
C ALA A 455 -8.58 -17.79 -21.78
N SER A 456 -9.12 -18.97 -22.16
CA SER A 456 -8.45 -19.88 -23.08
C SER A 456 -8.28 -19.28 -24.47
N TYR A 457 -9.32 -18.65 -25.01
CA TYR A 457 -9.26 -17.95 -26.29
C TYR A 457 -8.19 -16.83 -26.29
N LEU A 458 -8.17 -16.00 -25.26
CA LEU A 458 -7.18 -14.91 -25.14
C LEU A 458 -5.74 -15.43 -25.02
N ARG A 459 -5.54 -16.56 -24.36
CA ARG A 459 -4.25 -17.23 -24.34
C ARG A 459 -3.81 -17.72 -25.74
N ASP A 460 -4.73 -18.28 -26.47
CA ASP A 460 -4.43 -18.92 -27.77
C ASP A 460 -4.33 -17.89 -28.92
N VAL A 461 -5.02 -16.74 -28.81
CA VAL A 461 -5.04 -15.64 -29.80
C VAL A 461 -4.11 -14.47 -29.39
N GLY A 462 -3.60 -14.47 -28.13
CA GLY A 462 -2.62 -13.50 -27.68
C GLY A 462 -1.36 -13.48 -28.55
N PRO A 463 -0.59 -12.39 -28.57
CA PRO A 463 0.60 -12.27 -29.40
C PRO A 463 1.46 -13.52 -29.22
N ALA A 464 1.72 -14.19 -30.33
CA ALA A 464 2.41 -15.48 -30.39
C ALA A 464 3.55 -15.51 -29.36
N ALA A 465 3.48 -16.51 -28.50
CA ALA A 465 4.43 -16.69 -27.41
C ALA A 465 5.82 -16.32 -27.86
N SER A 466 6.44 -15.41 -27.16
CA SER A 466 7.83 -15.01 -27.37
C SER A 466 8.66 -16.25 -27.61
N ALA A 467 9.35 -16.28 -28.72
CA ALA A 467 10.19 -17.37 -29.18
C ALA A 467 10.94 -18.01 -28.01
N ARG A 468 10.87 -19.32 -27.92
CA ARG A 468 11.68 -20.15 -27.03
C ARG A 468 13.10 -19.60 -26.97
N ARG A 469 13.54 -19.28 -25.78
CA ARG A 469 14.94 -18.89 -25.50
C ARG A 469 15.84 -20.00 -26.00
N PRO A 470 16.79 -19.73 -26.91
CA PRO A 470 17.74 -20.74 -27.29
C PRO A 470 18.60 -21.09 -26.06
N PRO A 471 18.94 -22.36 -25.84
CA PRO A 471 19.81 -22.76 -24.75
C PRO A 471 21.23 -22.26 -25.01
N GLY A 472 21.78 -21.52 -24.08
CA GLY A 472 23.21 -21.30 -23.92
C GLY A 472 23.80 -20.15 -24.74
N GLY A 473 24.10 -19.04 -24.07
CA GLY A 473 24.98 -18.00 -24.56
C GLY A 473 25.07 -16.87 -23.54
N ALA A 474 26.14 -16.84 -22.76
CA ALA A 474 26.48 -15.78 -21.86
C ALA A 474 26.66 -14.45 -22.61
N SER A 475 25.81 -13.48 -22.35
CA SER A 475 26.12 -12.03 -22.40
C SER A 475 24.89 -11.25 -21.94
N GLY A 476 25.06 -10.48 -20.89
CA GLY A 476 24.10 -9.73 -20.13
C GLY A 476 23.27 -8.66 -20.86
N GLN A 477 22.26 -9.08 -21.59
CA GLN A 477 21.22 -8.16 -22.07
C GLN A 477 19.87 -8.83 -21.86
N SER A 478 19.02 -8.22 -21.00
CA SER A 478 17.65 -8.70 -20.79
C SER A 478 16.85 -8.61 -22.10
N ALA A 479 15.91 -9.55 -22.31
CA ALA A 479 15.01 -9.53 -23.47
C ALA A 479 14.26 -8.18 -23.61
N TRP A 480 14.02 -7.49 -22.50
CA TRP A 480 13.44 -6.14 -22.45
C TRP A 480 14.41 -5.05 -22.94
N GLY A 481 15.68 -5.11 -22.57
CA GLY A 481 16.69 -4.17 -23.07
C GLY A 481 16.88 -4.28 -24.59
N ILE A 482 16.65 -5.45 -25.17
CA ILE A 482 16.67 -5.67 -26.62
C ILE A 482 15.40 -5.14 -27.27
N ALA A 483 14.23 -5.35 -26.67
CA ALA A 483 12.94 -4.87 -27.18
C ALA A 483 12.83 -3.34 -27.10
N ALA A 484 13.25 -2.72 -25.99
CA ALA A 484 13.24 -1.26 -25.81
C ALA A 484 14.18 -0.54 -26.82
N ARG A 485 15.35 -1.11 -27.09
CA ARG A 485 16.28 -0.56 -28.12
C ARG A 485 15.76 -0.74 -29.54
N ARG A 486 14.95 -1.74 -29.85
CA ARG A 486 14.29 -1.91 -31.16
C ARG A 486 13.08 -1.00 -31.34
N GLY A 487 12.38 -0.66 -30.25
CA GLY A 487 11.25 0.26 -30.27
C GLY A 487 11.63 1.73 -30.36
N ALA A 488 12.80 2.13 -29.86
CA ALA A 488 13.30 3.51 -29.90
C ALA A 488 13.92 3.91 -31.24
N LEU A 489 13.97 3.00 -32.23
CA LEU A 489 14.53 3.25 -33.58
C LEU A 489 13.44 3.27 -34.68
N ARG A 490 12.18 3.49 -34.32
CA ARG A 490 11.09 3.71 -35.30
C ARG A 490 10.30 4.98 -34.96
#